data_15f200084535e05208d1ecd85ee056ae
#
_entry.id   15f200084535e05208d1ecd85ee056ae
#
_cell.length_a   1.000
_cell.length_b   1.000
_cell.length_c   1.000
_cell.angle_alpha   90.00
_cell.angle_beta   90.00
_cell.angle_gamma   90.00
#
_symmetry.space_group_name_H-M   'P 1'
#
loop_
_entity.id
_entity.type
_entity.pdbx_description
1 polymer ?
#
loop_
_entity_poly.entity_id
_entity_poly.type
_entity_poly.pdbx_seq_one_letter_code
_entity_poly.pdbx_strand_id
1 'polypeptide(L)' 'MRDISDPILHADACNMFEFEILPMIKEQFEQDGEPDWPARSEAWNNWTDSLCKDGLISDWQYNNWTHPRCCG' A
#
# COMPACT_ATOMS: atom_id res chain seq x y z
N MET A 1 17.72 -1.30 -14.66
CA MET A 1 17.81 -1.13 -13.22
C MET A 1 17.13 0.16 -12.80
N ARG A 2 16.39 0.11 -11.73
CA ARG A 2 15.68 1.31 -11.27
C ARG A 2 16.65 2.31 -10.66
N ASP A 3 16.50 3.57 -11.02
CA ASP A 3 17.28 4.65 -10.43
C ASP A 3 16.72 4.96 -9.04
N ILE A 4 17.60 5.01 -8.05
CA ILE A 4 17.21 5.31 -6.67
C ILE A 4 16.62 6.71 -6.54
N SER A 5 17.03 7.63 -7.42
CA SER A 5 16.52 8.99 -7.41
C SER A 5 15.06 9.10 -7.88
N ASP A 6 14.53 8.03 -8.49
CA ASP A 6 13.17 8.01 -8.99
C ASP A 6 12.27 7.26 -8.00
N PRO A 7 11.57 7.97 -7.11
CA PRO A 7 10.71 7.31 -6.15
C PRO A 7 9.52 6.63 -6.83
N ILE A 8 8.94 5.67 -6.13
CA ILE A 8 7.73 4.99 -6.61
C ILE A 8 6.61 6.02 -6.76
N LEU A 9 5.94 6.00 -7.90
CA LEU A 9 4.79 6.87 -8.11
C LEU A 9 3.58 6.36 -7.32
N HIS A 10 2.70 7.27 -6.92
CA HIS A 10 1.50 6.91 -6.16
C HIS A 10 0.66 5.85 -6.89
N ALA A 11 0.45 6.04 -8.20
CA ALA A 11 -0.31 5.08 -9.00
C ALA A 11 0.34 3.69 -9.01
N ASP A 12 1.66 3.64 -9.12
CA ASP A 12 2.40 2.38 -9.09
C ASP A 12 2.29 1.72 -7.72
N ALA A 13 2.38 2.49 -6.66
CA ALA A 13 2.24 1.97 -5.31
C ALA A 13 0.85 1.38 -5.07
N CYS A 14 -0.20 2.05 -5.55
CA CYS A 14 -1.55 1.53 -5.46
C CYS A 14 -1.69 0.20 -6.19
N ASN A 15 -1.13 0.10 -7.40
CA ASN A 15 -1.17 -1.14 -8.18
C ASN A 15 -0.40 -2.26 -7.49
N MET A 16 0.79 -1.98 -6.97
CA MET A 16 1.59 -2.96 -6.25
C MET A 16 0.83 -3.49 -5.02
N PHE A 17 0.19 -2.60 -4.29
CA PHE A 17 -0.59 -2.97 -3.12
C PHE A 17 -1.74 -3.90 -3.51
N GLU A 18 -2.49 -3.55 -4.54
CA GLU A 18 -3.61 -4.36 -5.00
C GLU A 18 -3.20 -5.75 -5.48
N PHE A 19 -2.04 -5.85 -6.13
CA PHE A 19 -1.56 -7.14 -6.65
C PHE A 19 -0.88 -8.00 -5.60
N GLU A 20 -0.16 -7.40 -4.67
CA GLU A 20 0.70 -8.16 -3.76
C GLU A 20 0.16 -8.26 -2.35
N ILE A 21 -0.46 -7.20 -1.84
CA ILE A 21 -0.88 -7.12 -0.44
C ILE A 21 -2.36 -7.48 -0.28
N LEU A 22 -3.21 -6.95 -1.16
CA LEU A 22 -4.65 -7.15 -1.05
C LEU A 22 -5.07 -8.63 -1.08
N PRO A 23 -4.49 -9.49 -1.94
CA PRO A 23 -4.85 -10.92 -1.91
C PRO A 23 -4.59 -11.57 -0.56
N MET A 24 -3.52 -11.17 0.12
CA MET A 24 -3.21 -11.70 1.46
C MET A 24 -4.24 -11.25 2.49
N ILE A 25 -4.68 -10.00 2.39
CA ILE A 25 -5.70 -9.46 3.28
C ILE A 25 -7.02 -10.20 3.08
N LYS A 26 -7.40 -10.43 1.83
CA LYS A 26 -8.62 -11.16 1.52
C LYS A 26 -8.60 -12.56 2.07
N GLU A 27 -7.46 -13.22 1.99
CA GLU A 27 -7.31 -14.58 2.50
C GLU A 27 -7.41 -14.63 4.02
N GLN A 28 -6.84 -13.64 4.72
CA GLN A 28 -6.76 -13.65 6.17
C GLN A 28 -7.97 -13.03 6.86
N PHE A 29 -8.55 -11.99 6.28
CA PHE A 29 -9.55 -11.15 6.95
C PHE A 29 -10.90 -11.10 6.24
N GLU A 30 -10.99 -11.61 5.02
CA GLU A 30 -12.21 -11.50 4.22
C GLU A 30 -12.71 -12.87 3.77
N GLN A 31 -12.57 -13.87 4.61
CA GLN A 31 -12.98 -15.24 4.29
C GLN A 31 -14.49 -15.37 4.13
N ASP A 32 -15.24 -14.45 4.71
CA ASP A 32 -16.71 -14.39 4.59
C ASP A 32 -17.17 -13.68 3.31
N GLY A 33 -16.22 -13.17 2.51
CA GLY A 33 -16.51 -12.48 1.27
C GLY A 33 -16.81 -11.00 1.42
N GLU A 34 -16.75 -10.45 2.64
CA GLU A 34 -16.99 -9.04 2.88
C GLU A 34 -15.68 -8.28 3.05
N PRO A 35 -15.56 -7.07 2.43
CA PRO A 35 -14.34 -6.27 2.59
C PRO A 35 -14.11 -5.84 4.03
N ASP A 36 -12.87 -5.96 4.48
CA ASP A 36 -12.46 -5.47 5.78
C ASP A 36 -11.70 -4.15 5.59
N TRP A 37 -12.45 -3.06 5.52
CA TRP A 37 -11.89 -1.74 5.25
C TRP A 37 -10.81 -1.32 6.25
N PRO A 38 -11.02 -1.48 7.57
CA PRO A 38 -9.96 -1.14 8.53
C PRO A 38 -8.69 -1.93 8.33
N ALA A 39 -8.78 -3.23 8.04
CA ALA A 39 -7.61 -4.06 7.81
C ALA A 39 -6.86 -3.61 6.56
N ARG A 40 -7.60 -3.27 5.50
CA ARG A 40 -7.00 -2.79 4.25
C ARG A 40 -6.26 -1.46 4.46
N SER A 41 -6.88 -0.52 5.18
CA SER A 41 -6.28 0.78 5.46
C SER A 41 -5.03 0.65 6.32
N GLU A 42 -5.10 -0.18 7.35
CA GLU A 42 -3.95 -0.41 8.23
C GLU A 42 -2.81 -1.06 7.48
N ALA A 43 -3.11 -2.02 6.62
CA ALA A 43 -2.09 -2.68 5.80
C ALA A 43 -1.42 -1.68 4.86
N TRP A 44 -2.18 -0.78 4.25
CA TRP A 44 -1.61 0.27 3.40
C TRP A 44 -0.66 1.16 4.20
N ASN A 45 -1.08 1.60 5.38
CA ASN A 45 -0.25 2.46 6.22
C ASN A 45 1.04 1.76 6.63
N ASN A 46 0.96 0.50 7.04
CA ASN A 46 2.12 -0.28 7.45
C ASN A 46 3.07 -0.53 6.27
N TRP A 47 2.52 -0.84 5.11
CA TRP A 47 3.31 -1.10 3.91
C TRP A 47 4.04 0.16 3.44
N THR A 48 3.35 1.30 3.37
CA THR A 48 3.98 2.55 2.96
C THR A 48 5.01 3.03 3.99
N ASP A 49 4.77 2.78 5.27
CA ASP A 49 5.76 3.07 6.30
C ASP A 49 7.06 2.27 6.06
N SER A 50 6.94 1.00 5.70
CA SER A 50 8.09 0.18 5.33
C SER A 50 8.82 0.74 4.12
N LEU A 51 8.08 1.16 3.10
CA LEU A 51 8.69 1.75 1.90
C LEU A 51 9.45 3.03 2.24
N CYS A 52 8.91 3.83 3.14
CA CYS A 52 9.56 5.06 3.58
C CYS A 52 10.84 4.76 4.36
N LYS A 53 10.79 3.80 5.26
CA LYS A 53 11.96 3.40 6.06
C LYS A 53 13.07 2.83 5.20
N ASP A 54 12.70 2.11 4.12
CA ASP A 54 13.67 1.55 3.19
C ASP A 54 14.19 2.58 2.18
N GLY A 55 13.67 3.80 2.21
CA GLY A 55 14.10 4.85 1.30
C GLY A 55 13.50 4.75 -0.10
N LEU A 56 12.49 3.91 -0.30
CA LEU A 56 11.85 3.72 -1.60
C LEU A 56 10.85 4.82 -1.91
N ILE A 57 10.31 5.47 -0.89
CA ILE A 57 9.46 6.64 -1.02
C ILE A 57 9.95 7.70 -0.04
N SER A 58 9.62 8.97 -0.32
CA SER A 58 10.01 10.09 0.53
C SER A 58 9.04 10.28 1.69
N ASP A 59 9.45 11.05 2.69
CA ASP A 59 8.57 11.44 3.79
C ASP A 59 7.35 12.19 3.28
N TRP A 60 7.56 13.06 2.28
CA TRP A 60 6.45 13.80 1.67
C TRP A 60 5.42 12.85 1.07
N GLN A 61 5.88 11.83 0.33
CA GLN A 61 4.99 10.84 -0.27
C GLN A 61 4.21 10.08 0.80
N TYR A 62 4.91 9.63 1.84
CA TYR A 62 4.28 8.90 2.94
C TYR A 62 3.18 9.73 3.62
N ASN A 63 3.44 11.02 3.82
CA ASN A 63 2.52 11.90 4.54
C ASN A 63 1.37 12.42 3.67
N ASN A 64 1.52 12.43 2.34
CA ASN A 64 0.56 13.06 1.44
C ASN A 64 -0.21 12.10 0.55
N TRP A 65 0.24 10.86 0.41
CA TRP A 65 -0.49 9.88 -0.39
C TRP A 65 -1.77 9.47 0.31
N THR A 66 -2.86 9.41 -0.47
CA THR A 66 -4.11 8.81 0.02
C THR A 66 -4.06 7.31 -0.25
N HIS A 67 -4.81 6.54 0.55
CA HIS A 67 -4.91 5.11 0.33
C HIS A 67 -5.64 4.80 -0.98
N PRO A 68 -5.41 3.62 -1.59
CA PRO A 68 -6.10 3.25 -2.83
C PRO A 68 -7.59 2.97 -2.59
N ARG A 69 -8.35 2.90 -3.68
CA ARG A 69 -9.80 2.65 -3.60
C ARG A 69 -10.13 1.38 -2.85
N CYS A 70 -9.28 0.36 -2.97
CA CYS A 70 -9.51 -0.92 -2.30
C CYS A 70 -9.45 -0.82 -0.78
N CYS A 71 -9.01 0.29 -0.25
CA CYS A 71 -8.96 0.52 1.20
C CYS A 71 -10.15 1.32 1.74
N GLY A 72 -11.03 1.73 0.88
CA GLY A 72 -12.23 2.45 1.31
C GLY A 72 -12.38 3.87 0.81
#